data_a08b563d5ce7d4830ab84572aa4301c9
#
_entry.id   a08b563d5ce7d4830ab84572aa4301c9
#
_cell.length_a   1.000
_cell.length_b   1.000
_cell.length_c   1.000
_cell.angle_alpha   90.00
_cell.angle_beta   90.00
_cell.angle_gamma   90.00
#
_symmetry.space_group_name_H-M   'P 1'
#
loop_
_entity.id
_entity.type
_entity.pdbx_description
1 polymer ?
#
loop_
_entity_poly.entity_id
_entity_poly.type
_entity_poly.pdbx_seq_one_letter_code
_entity_poly.pdbx_strand_id
1 'polypeptide(L)'
;VERLKTAKKGIYLSPLRILALENFEKLNKEGITCDLLTGEEEVLKIGSTHTSCTIEKLNLREHYDIAVIDEIQMISDKQRGMAWSRALLGLKCDEIHICGALNAKDILETIINDCEDEYEIKEYKRSIPLEVENKKFNYDDIKEGDAVVVFSKKRVLEIAQKYSSKGIKASIIYGDLPPEVRKMQYEQFTNKETKVLVTTDAIGMGVNLPIRRIIFINIKKFDGEEVRELTSQEVKQVSGRAGRIGIYDIGYVASAGDTQDFIKSKLEAEDEKIEKAVIGPSDAILKIKSLPLNEKLALWGTREE
;
A
#
# COMPACT_ATOMS: atom_id res chain seq x y z
N VAL A 1 1.95 -5.69 13.17
CA VAL A 1 3.26 -6.39 13.24
C VAL A 1 3.64 -6.75 14.68
N GLU A 2 3.47 -5.84 15.66
CA GLU A 2 3.84 -6.15 17.06
C GLU A 2 3.09 -7.39 17.60
N ARG A 3 1.78 -7.48 17.37
CA ARG A 3 0.99 -8.65 17.76
C ARG A 3 1.44 -9.94 17.05
N LEU A 4 1.85 -9.84 15.77
CA LEU A 4 2.36 -10.96 14.99
C LEU A 4 3.59 -11.62 15.64
N LYS A 5 4.45 -10.84 16.30
CA LYS A 5 5.65 -11.34 16.99
C LYS A 5 5.35 -12.30 18.15
N THR A 6 4.15 -12.28 18.69
CA THR A 6 3.75 -13.15 19.80
C THR A 6 3.19 -14.49 19.34
N ALA A 7 3.00 -14.68 18.03
CA ALA A 7 2.53 -15.92 17.46
C ALA A 7 3.62 -17.01 17.49
N LYS A 8 3.21 -18.27 17.60
CA LYS A 8 4.10 -19.41 17.32
C LYS A 8 4.30 -19.57 15.82
N LYS A 9 3.22 -19.37 15.04
CA LYS A 9 3.24 -19.35 13.58
C LYS A 9 2.44 -18.15 13.07
N GLY A 10 3.10 -17.24 12.38
CA GLY A 10 2.48 -15.98 11.94
C GLY A 10 2.62 -15.70 10.45
N ILE A 11 1.68 -14.95 9.87
CA ILE A 11 1.76 -14.50 8.49
C ILE A 11 1.41 -13.03 8.33
N TYR A 12 2.20 -12.31 7.52
CA TYR A 12 1.92 -10.95 7.09
C TYR A 12 1.64 -10.92 5.59
N LEU A 13 0.44 -10.50 5.23
CA LEU A 13 -0.04 -10.41 3.85
C LEU A 13 0.01 -8.96 3.39
N SER A 14 0.91 -8.69 2.47
CA SER A 14 1.28 -7.35 2.01
C SER A 14 0.67 -7.04 0.64
N PRO A 15 0.25 -5.79 0.39
CA PRO A 15 -0.13 -5.33 -0.94
C PRO A 15 1.05 -5.20 -1.90
N LEU A 16 2.27 -5.02 -1.37
CA LEU A 16 3.48 -4.74 -2.13
C LEU A 16 4.67 -5.59 -1.69
N ARG A 17 5.52 -5.95 -2.65
CA ARG A 17 6.78 -6.66 -2.40
C ARG A 17 7.69 -5.97 -1.41
N ILE A 18 7.83 -4.65 -1.54
CA ILE A 18 8.71 -3.87 -0.65
C ILE A 18 8.27 -3.95 0.81
N LEU A 19 6.96 -3.97 1.08
CA LEU A 19 6.44 -4.12 2.43
C LEU A 19 6.62 -5.54 2.97
N ALA A 20 6.46 -6.55 2.10
CA ALA A 20 6.77 -7.92 2.47
C ALA A 20 8.25 -8.03 2.87
N LEU A 21 9.16 -7.43 2.09
CA LEU A 21 10.59 -7.41 2.37
C LEU A 21 10.91 -6.67 3.68
N GLU A 22 10.35 -5.47 3.88
CA GLU A 22 10.57 -4.69 5.12
C GLU A 22 10.14 -5.47 6.38
N ASN A 23 8.97 -6.12 6.34
CA ASN A 23 8.52 -6.92 7.47
C ASN A 23 9.35 -8.20 7.66
N PHE A 24 9.77 -8.85 6.57
CA PHE A 24 10.71 -9.96 6.60
C PHE A 24 12.04 -9.55 7.27
N GLU A 25 12.65 -8.44 6.83
CA GLU A 25 13.90 -7.93 7.41
C GLU A 25 13.72 -7.55 8.89
N LYS A 26 12.62 -6.86 9.22
CA LYS A 26 12.30 -6.44 10.60
C LYS A 26 12.16 -7.64 11.52
N LEU A 27 11.34 -8.64 11.17
CA LEU A 27 11.12 -9.82 12.00
C LEU A 27 12.42 -10.60 12.22
N ASN A 28 13.20 -10.84 11.16
CA ASN A 28 14.48 -11.53 11.28
C ASN A 28 15.50 -10.75 12.11
N LYS A 29 15.56 -9.42 11.99
CA LYS A 29 16.43 -8.57 12.81
C LYS A 29 16.05 -8.63 14.30
N GLU A 30 14.79 -8.84 14.60
CA GLU A 30 14.27 -8.96 15.96
C GLU A 30 14.29 -10.42 16.48
N GLY A 31 14.97 -11.34 15.75
CA GLY A 31 15.19 -12.73 16.16
C GLY A 31 14.05 -13.70 15.85
N ILE A 32 13.07 -13.27 15.08
CA ILE A 32 11.95 -14.12 14.63
C ILE A 32 12.25 -14.65 13.23
N THR A 33 12.51 -15.95 13.11
CA THR A 33 12.82 -16.56 11.82
C THR A 33 11.59 -16.49 10.90
N CYS A 34 11.72 -15.72 9.83
CA CYS A 34 10.64 -15.42 8.89
C CYS A 34 11.07 -15.74 7.46
N ASP A 35 10.18 -16.31 6.68
CA ASP A 35 10.31 -16.51 5.23
C ASP A 35 9.80 -15.29 4.46
N LEU A 36 10.34 -15.09 3.25
CA LEU A 36 9.84 -14.11 2.28
C LEU A 36 9.29 -14.82 1.05
N LEU A 37 8.03 -14.55 0.69
CA LEU A 37 7.40 -15.08 -0.53
C LEU A 37 6.80 -13.94 -1.34
N THR A 38 7.37 -13.66 -2.51
CA THR A 38 6.86 -12.66 -3.45
C THR A 38 6.73 -13.23 -4.86
N GLY A 39 6.21 -12.45 -5.81
CA GLY A 39 6.10 -12.89 -7.20
C GLY A 39 7.45 -13.16 -7.87
N GLU A 40 8.52 -12.54 -7.40
CA GLU A 40 9.84 -12.57 -8.03
C GLU A 40 10.93 -13.15 -7.11
N GLU A 41 10.68 -13.23 -5.81
CA GLU A 41 11.68 -13.65 -4.83
C GLU A 41 11.08 -14.59 -3.79
N GLU A 42 11.80 -15.64 -3.47
CA GLU A 42 11.46 -16.60 -2.44
C GLU A 42 12.70 -16.86 -1.59
N VAL A 43 12.64 -16.49 -0.30
CA VAL A 43 13.72 -16.70 0.66
C VAL A 43 13.19 -17.56 1.80
N LEU A 44 13.59 -18.82 1.83
CA LEU A 44 13.19 -19.77 2.87
C LEU A 44 14.31 -19.91 3.90
N LYS A 45 13.97 -19.87 5.16
CA LYS A 45 14.88 -20.02 6.29
C LYS A 45 14.61 -21.31 7.06
N ILE A 46 15.66 -22.01 7.42
CA ILE A 46 15.56 -23.22 8.25
C ILE A 46 14.94 -22.87 9.60
N GLY A 47 13.88 -23.57 9.99
CA GLY A 47 13.17 -23.33 11.25
C GLY A 47 12.28 -22.09 11.21
N SER A 48 11.88 -21.62 10.05
CA SER A 48 10.96 -20.49 9.93
C SER A 48 9.63 -20.79 10.61
N THR A 49 9.20 -19.83 11.41
CA THR A 49 7.90 -19.83 12.10
C THR A 49 6.95 -18.78 11.54
N HIS A 50 7.47 -17.82 10.80
CA HIS A 50 6.70 -16.72 10.24
C HIS A 50 6.90 -16.61 8.73
N THR A 51 5.92 -16.04 8.06
CA THR A 51 5.96 -15.75 6.64
C THR A 51 5.56 -14.30 6.39
N SER A 52 6.38 -13.57 5.65
CA SER A 52 6.02 -12.28 5.10
C SER A 52 5.89 -12.42 3.59
N CYS A 53 4.72 -12.16 3.03
CA CYS A 53 4.50 -12.40 1.60
C CYS A 53 3.59 -11.35 0.96
N THR A 54 3.64 -11.27 -0.37
CA THR A 54 2.56 -10.60 -1.10
C THR A 54 1.28 -11.43 -1.00
N ILE A 55 0.15 -10.78 -0.90
CA ILE A 55 -1.15 -11.43 -0.61
C ILE A 55 -1.51 -12.54 -1.61
N GLU A 56 -1.08 -12.40 -2.86
CA GLU A 56 -1.29 -13.40 -3.92
C GLU A 56 -0.54 -14.72 -3.65
N LYS A 57 0.52 -14.69 -2.82
CA LYS A 57 1.32 -15.87 -2.46
C LYS A 57 0.77 -16.64 -1.25
N LEU A 58 -0.35 -16.20 -0.67
CA LEU A 58 -0.98 -16.88 0.45
C LEU A 58 -1.24 -18.35 0.15
N ASN A 59 -0.76 -19.24 1.03
CA ASN A 59 -1.07 -20.66 0.99
C ASN A 59 -2.24 -20.98 1.94
N LEU A 60 -3.42 -21.21 1.39
CA LEU A 60 -4.63 -21.53 2.17
C LEU A 60 -4.61 -22.94 2.84
N ARG A 61 -3.60 -23.75 2.59
CA ARG A 61 -3.49 -25.06 3.22
C ARG A 61 -2.87 -25.01 4.62
N GLU A 62 -2.09 -23.96 4.86
CA GLU A 62 -1.39 -23.73 6.11
C GLU A 62 -2.36 -23.13 7.15
N HIS A 63 -2.12 -23.46 8.42
CA HIS A 63 -2.78 -22.85 9.58
C HIS A 63 -1.81 -21.91 10.27
N TYR A 64 -2.29 -20.75 10.71
CA TYR A 64 -1.53 -19.73 11.43
C TYR A 64 -2.22 -19.39 12.75
N ASP A 65 -1.45 -19.03 13.76
CA ASP A 65 -2.02 -18.52 15.01
C ASP A 65 -2.48 -17.07 14.84
N ILE A 66 -1.62 -16.26 14.16
CA ILE A 66 -1.90 -14.84 13.91
C ILE A 66 -1.59 -14.50 12.46
N ALA A 67 -2.52 -13.80 11.83
CA ALA A 67 -2.35 -13.24 10.49
C ALA A 67 -2.56 -11.73 10.47
N VAL A 68 -1.86 -11.04 9.58
CA VAL A 68 -2.10 -9.63 9.26
C VAL A 68 -2.45 -9.51 7.79
N ILE A 69 -3.61 -8.94 7.47
CA ILE A 69 -4.03 -8.55 6.13
C ILE A 69 -3.92 -7.04 6.04
N ASP A 70 -3.01 -6.55 5.20
CA ASP A 70 -2.76 -5.12 5.08
C ASP A 70 -3.48 -4.50 3.88
N GLU A 71 -3.82 -3.19 3.97
CA GLU A 71 -4.49 -2.39 2.93
C GLU A 71 -5.79 -3.04 2.42
N ILE A 72 -6.69 -3.43 3.35
CA ILE A 72 -7.92 -4.18 3.03
C ILE A 72 -8.87 -3.46 2.06
N GLN A 73 -8.79 -2.14 1.94
CA GLN A 73 -9.57 -1.39 0.94
C GLN A 73 -9.27 -1.81 -0.51
N MET A 74 -8.15 -2.51 -0.72
CA MET A 74 -7.83 -3.13 -2.02
C MET A 74 -8.79 -4.25 -2.40
N ILE A 75 -9.68 -4.70 -1.53
CA ILE A 75 -10.71 -5.73 -1.80
C ILE A 75 -11.63 -5.34 -2.96
N SER A 76 -11.78 -4.03 -3.24
CA SER A 76 -12.57 -3.50 -4.35
C SER A 76 -11.77 -3.29 -5.64
N ASP A 77 -10.46 -3.52 -5.63
CA ASP A 77 -9.62 -3.34 -6.82
C ASP A 77 -9.97 -4.34 -7.91
N LYS A 78 -10.31 -3.86 -9.11
CA LYS A 78 -10.79 -4.68 -10.24
C LYS A 78 -9.81 -5.78 -10.66
N GLN A 79 -8.51 -5.57 -10.49
CA GLN A 79 -7.46 -6.50 -10.94
C GLN A 79 -6.95 -7.41 -9.81
N ARG A 80 -6.80 -6.86 -8.61
CA ARG A 80 -6.14 -7.53 -7.49
C ARG A 80 -7.07 -7.87 -6.33
N GLY A 81 -8.25 -7.26 -6.23
CA GLY A 81 -9.16 -7.39 -5.09
C GLY A 81 -9.51 -8.82 -4.72
N MET A 82 -9.57 -9.71 -5.72
CA MET A 82 -9.78 -11.15 -5.51
C MET A 82 -8.78 -11.76 -4.52
N ALA A 83 -7.54 -11.27 -4.45
CA ALA A 83 -6.55 -11.80 -3.53
C ALA A 83 -6.91 -11.47 -2.06
N TRP A 84 -7.47 -10.28 -1.81
CA TRP A 84 -7.97 -9.88 -0.48
C TRP A 84 -9.20 -10.67 -0.07
N SER A 85 -10.19 -10.82 -0.96
CA SER A 85 -11.38 -11.66 -0.70
C SER A 85 -10.99 -13.10 -0.42
N ARG A 86 -10.05 -13.65 -1.20
CA ARG A 86 -9.52 -15.00 -1.01
C ARG A 86 -8.80 -15.15 0.35
N ALA A 87 -8.05 -14.14 0.77
CA ALA A 87 -7.37 -14.15 2.05
C ALA A 87 -8.40 -14.04 3.20
N LEU A 88 -9.32 -13.10 3.12
CA LEU A 88 -10.33 -12.88 4.16
C LEU A 88 -11.22 -14.11 4.40
N LEU A 89 -11.67 -14.75 3.31
CA LEU A 89 -12.63 -15.87 3.39
C LEU A 89 -11.97 -17.26 3.51
N GLY A 90 -10.68 -17.38 3.17
CA GLY A 90 -10.06 -18.70 3.06
C GLY A 90 -8.89 -18.95 4.00
N LEU A 91 -8.40 -17.94 4.69
CA LEU A 91 -7.25 -18.05 5.58
C LEU A 91 -7.63 -18.86 6.82
N LYS A 92 -6.87 -19.89 7.11
CA LYS A 92 -7.02 -20.69 8.33
C LYS A 92 -6.17 -20.07 9.43
N CYS A 93 -6.82 -19.36 10.35
CA CYS A 93 -6.11 -18.60 11.38
C CYS A 93 -6.96 -18.45 12.64
N ASP A 94 -6.32 -18.42 13.80
CA ASP A 94 -7.01 -18.23 15.07
C ASP A 94 -7.33 -16.75 15.34
N GLU A 95 -6.46 -15.83 14.89
CA GLU A 95 -6.60 -14.39 15.08
C GLU A 95 -6.15 -13.65 13.82
N ILE A 96 -7.05 -12.88 13.20
CA ILE A 96 -6.76 -12.10 11.98
C ILE A 96 -6.81 -10.60 12.30
N HIS A 97 -5.70 -9.90 12.05
CA HIS A 97 -5.64 -8.45 12.10
C HIS A 97 -5.79 -7.88 10.71
N ILE A 98 -6.86 -7.13 10.49
CA ILE A 98 -7.16 -6.48 9.23
C ILE A 98 -6.82 -5.00 9.37
N CYS A 99 -5.96 -4.49 8.51
CA CYS A 99 -5.53 -3.09 8.50
C CYS A 99 -5.93 -2.40 7.20
N GLY A 100 -6.38 -1.16 7.29
CA GLY A 100 -6.71 -0.39 6.09
C GLY A 100 -7.51 0.89 6.34
N ALA A 101 -8.06 1.46 5.30
CA ALA A 101 -8.85 2.66 5.34
C ALA A 101 -10.28 2.40 5.83
N LEU A 102 -10.87 3.38 6.54
CA LEU A 102 -12.21 3.26 7.14
C LEU A 102 -13.34 3.10 6.11
N ASN A 103 -13.12 3.46 4.87
CA ASN A 103 -14.10 3.30 3.80
C ASN A 103 -14.43 1.83 3.46
N ALA A 104 -13.58 0.88 3.91
CA ALA A 104 -13.83 -0.56 3.79
C ALA A 104 -14.59 -1.15 4.99
N LYS A 105 -14.90 -0.35 6.02
CA LYS A 105 -15.50 -0.84 7.27
C LYS A 105 -16.82 -1.57 7.03
N ASP A 106 -17.77 -0.93 6.36
CA ASP A 106 -19.15 -1.43 6.23
C ASP A 106 -19.17 -2.79 5.48
N ILE A 107 -18.39 -2.91 4.41
CA ILE A 107 -18.30 -4.18 3.66
C ILE A 107 -17.62 -5.28 4.45
N LEU A 108 -16.59 -4.93 5.26
CA LEU A 108 -15.93 -5.89 6.14
C LEU A 108 -16.87 -6.40 7.22
N GLU A 109 -17.60 -5.51 7.87
CA GLU A 109 -18.61 -5.90 8.88
C GLU A 109 -19.65 -6.84 8.30
N THR A 110 -20.13 -6.57 7.08
CA THR A 110 -21.04 -7.46 6.36
C THR A 110 -20.41 -8.84 6.14
N ILE A 111 -19.22 -8.92 5.57
CA ILE A 111 -18.54 -10.19 5.27
C ILE A 111 -18.25 -10.99 6.54
N ILE A 112 -17.75 -10.33 7.60
CA ILE A 112 -17.40 -11.01 8.86
C ILE A 112 -18.66 -11.53 9.55
N ASN A 113 -19.76 -10.76 9.56
CA ASN A 113 -21.03 -11.20 10.12
C ASN A 113 -21.62 -12.40 9.33
N ASP A 114 -21.48 -12.40 8.01
CA ASP A 114 -21.92 -13.54 7.17
C ASP A 114 -21.08 -14.81 7.43
N CYS A 115 -19.85 -14.65 7.92
CA CYS A 115 -18.99 -15.76 8.37
C CYS A 115 -19.30 -16.19 9.83
N GLU A 116 -20.19 -15.49 10.54
CA GLU A 116 -20.51 -15.72 11.97
C GLU A 116 -19.27 -15.55 12.88
N ASP A 117 -18.28 -14.76 12.46
CA ASP A 117 -17.07 -14.49 13.23
C ASP A 117 -17.25 -13.28 14.16
N GLU A 118 -16.55 -13.30 15.30
CA GLU A 118 -16.49 -12.17 16.24
C GLU A 118 -15.39 -11.20 15.81
N TYR A 119 -15.62 -9.90 15.97
CA TYR A 119 -14.63 -8.88 15.64
C TYR A 119 -14.65 -7.67 16.59
N GLU A 120 -13.53 -6.97 16.64
CA GLU A 120 -13.35 -5.69 17.33
C GLU A 120 -12.78 -4.66 16.35
N ILE A 121 -13.35 -3.46 16.34
CA ILE A 121 -12.85 -2.35 15.50
C ILE A 121 -12.08 -1.36 16.35
N LYS A 122 -10.85 -1.07 15.94
CA LYS A 122 -9.98 -0.04 16.51
C LYS A 122 -9.69 1.03 15.48
N GLU A 123 -10.23 2.23 15.70
CA GLU A 123 -9.97 3.36 14.84
C GLU A 123 -8.74 4.14 15.33
N TYR A 124 -7.81 4.37 14.43
CA TYR A 124 -6.60 5.13 14.70
C TYR A 124 -6.66 6.47 13.96
N LYS A 125 -6.51 7.54 14.70
CA LYS A 125 -6.35 8.87 14.12
C LYS A 125 -4.89 9.15 13.85
N ARG A 126 -4.62 9.87 12.78
CA ARG A 126 -3.27 10.33 12.46
C ARG A 126 -2.71 11.17 13.61
N SER A 127 -1.53 10.80 14.11
CA SER A 127 -0.88 11.49 15.24
C SER A 127 -0.24 12.82 14.83
N ILE A 128 0.23 12.94 13.58
CA ILE A 128 0.89 14.14 13.07
C ILE A 128 -0.10 14.90 12.18
N PRO A 129 -0.41 16.17 12.48
CA PRO A 129 -1.31 16.98 11.66
C PRO A 129 -0.73 17.20 10.25
N LEU A 130 -1.62 17.36 9.27
CA LEU A 130 -1.29 17.80 7.92
C LEU A 130 -1.68 19.25 7.75
N GLU A 131 -0.77 20.04 7.18
CA GLU A 131 -0.98 21.42 6.86
C GLU A 131 -0.80 21.66 5.36
N VAL A 132 -1.83 22.18 4.71
CA VAL A 132 -1.75 22.53 3.28
C VAL A 132 -1.20 23.95 3.16
N GLU A 133 -0.05 24.10 2.47
CA GLU A 133 0.57 25.38 2.21
C GLU A 133 -0.33 26.25 1.30
N ASN A 134 -0.60 27.50 1.70
CA ASN A 134 -1.42 28.41 0.91
C ASN A 134 -0.70 28.97 -0.33
N LYS A 135 0.64 28.92 -0.32
CA LYS A 135 1.44 29.40 -1.43
C LYS A 135 1.62 28.35 -2.49
N LYS A 136 1.52 28.76 -3.76
CA LYS A 136 1.90 27.93 -4.90
C LYS A 136 3.36 27.51 -4.79
N PHE A 137 3.62 26.20 -4.93
CA PHE A 137 4.98 25.70 -4.92
C PHE A 137 5.77 26.19 -6.14
N ASN A 138 6.99 26.68 -5.87
CA ASN A 138 7.97 26.97 -6.89
C ASN A 138 9.10 25.92 -6.82
N TYR A 139 9.57 25.43 -7.97
CA TYR A 139 10.65 24.44 -8.05
C TYR A 139 11.97 24.88 -7.39
N ASP A 140 12.16 26.18 -7.19
CA ASP A 140 13.33 26.71 -6.50
C ASP A 140 13.23 26.70 -4.97
N ASP A 141 11.99 26.53 -4.44
CA ASP A 141 11.70 26.45 -3.00
C ASP A 141 11.86 25.05 -2.40
N ILE A 142 12.56 24.17 -3.09
CA ILE A 142 12.76 22.78 -2.64
C ILE A 142 13.63 22.73 -1.39
N LYS A 143 13.17 21.98 -0.37
CA LYS A 143 13.86 21.80 0.91
C LYS A 143 14.20 20.34 1.15
N GLU A 144 15.09 20.10 2.10
CA GLU A 144 15.42 18.75 2.53
C GLU A 144 14.16 18.04 3.08
N GLY A 145 13.99 16.79 2.72
CA GLY A 145 12.82 16.00 3.10
C GLY A 145 11.56 16.25 2.26
N ASP A 146 11.66 17.03 1.17
CA ASP A 146 10.53 17.21 0.24
C ASP A 146 10.38 16.02 -0.70
N ALA A 147 9.14 15.60 -0.94
CA ALA A 147 8.78 14.60 -1.94
C ALA A 147 7.89 15.22 -3.02
N VAL A 148 8.38 15.25 -4.24
CA VAL A 148 7.70 15.78 -5.43
C VAL A 148 6.94 14.66 -6.12
N VAL A 149 5.63 14.77 -6.19
CA VAL A 149 4.73 13.74 -6.72
C VAL A 149 4.24 14.10 -8.10
N VAL A 150 4.44 13.17 -9.03
CA VAL A 150 3.94 13.19 -10.41
C VAL A 150 3.35 11.82 -10.75
N PHE A 151 2.65 11.70 -11.90
CA PHE A 151 1.92 10.47 -12.22
C PHE A 151 2.44 9.76 -13.49
N SER A 152 3.72 9.96 -13.82
CA SER A 152 4.37 9.17 -14.87
C SER A 152 5.88 9.06 -14.65
N LYS A 153 6.45 7.91 -15.02
CA LYS A 153 7.90 7.65 -15.00
C LYS A 153 8.69 8.74 -15.76
N LYS A 154 8.19 9.14 -16.94
CA LYS A 154 8.83 10.18 -17.74
C LYS A 154 8.97 11.48 -16.96
N ARG A 155 7.91 11.93 -16.28
CA ARG A 155 7.93 13.16 -15.48
C ARG A 155 8.81 13.06 -14.25
N VAL A 156 8.91 11.89 -13.61
CA VAL A 156 9.86 11.64 -12.51
C VAL A 156 11.29 11.92 -12.99
N LEU A 157 11.67 11.34 -14.12
CA LEU A 157 13.03 11.49 -14.68
C LEU A 157 13.31 12.93 -15.12
N GLU A 158 12.38 13.61 -15.79
CA GLU A 158 12.49 15.00 -16.19
C GLU A 158 12.74 15.95 -15.00
N ILE A 159 11.98 15.79 -13.92
CA ILE A 159 12.12 16.63 -12.73
C ILE A 159 13.42 16.32 -11.99
N ALA A 160 13.77 15.04 -11.85
CA ALA A 160 15.05 14.66 -11.25
C ALA A 160 16.24 15.24 -12.02
N GLN A 161 16.20 15.19 -13.36
CA GLN A 161 17.23 15.81 -14.21
C GLN A 161 17.27 17.33 -14.03
N LYS A 162 16.11 18.00 -13.93
CA LYS A 162 16.05 19.45 -13.68
C LYS A 162 16.69 19.80 -12.33
N TYR A 163 16.50 19.01 -11.29
CA TYR A 163 17.20 19.23 -10.02
C TYR A 163 18.69 18.94 -10.10
N SER A 164 19.06 17.86 -10.78
CA SER A 164 20.47 17.52 -10.98
C SER A 164 21.23 18.63 -11.73
N SER A 165 20.64 19.26 -12.74
CA SER A 165 21.25 20.39 -13.46
C SER A 165 21.46 21.64 -12.59
N LYS A 166 20.75 21.72 -11.45
CA LYS A 166 20.92 22.77 -10.42
C LYS A 166 21.82 22.31 -9.26
N GLY A 167 22.51 21.17 -9.38
CA GLY A 167 23.35 20.61 -8.32
C GLY A 167 22.59 19.98 -7.14
N ILE A 168 21.28 19.76 -7.27
CA ILE A 168 20.44 19.15 -6.24
C ILE A 168 20.32 17.66 -6.54
N LYS A 169 20.83 16.82 -5.63
CA LYS A 169 20.69 15.36 -5.73
C LYS A 169 19.27 14.95 -5.36
N ALA A 170 18.66 14.14 -6.19
CA ALA A 170 17.30 13.63 -6.01
C ALA A 170 17.29 12.10 -6.03
N SER A 171 16.58 11.47 -5.09
CA SER A 171 16.15 10.08 -5.18
C SER A 171 14.92 9.98 -6.10
N ILE A 172 14.78 8.87 -6.81
CA ILE A 172 13.67 8.63 -7.73
C ILE A 172 12.95 7.33 -7.42
N ILE A 173 11.60 7.37 -7.41
CA ILE A 173 10.78 6.19 -7.15
C ILE A 173 9.56 6.18 -8.09
N TYR A 174 9.35 5.06 -8.77
CA TYR A 174 8.17 4.80 -9.61
C TYR A 174 7.85 3.30 -9.65
N GLY A 175 6.67 2.94 -10.17
CA GLY A 175 6.13 1.57 -10.11
C GLY A 175 7.08 0.47 -10.58
N ASP A 176 7.65 0.62 -11.78
CA ASP A 176 8.50 -0.39 -12.43
C ASP A 176 9.98 -0.36 -11.97
N LEU A 177 10.29 0.36 -10.90
CA LEU A 177 11.67 0.42 -10.42
C LEU A 177 12.05 -0.94 -9.80
N PRO A 178 13.20 -1.55 -10.21
CA PRO A 178 13.66 -2.78 -9.59
C PRO A 178 13.81 -2.66 -8.08
N PRO A 179 13.51 -3.71 -7.30
CA PRO A 179 13.48 -3.65 -5.84
C PRO A 179 14.79 -3.19 -5.20
N GLU A 180 15.93 -3.68 -5.69
CA GLU A 180 17.25 -3.31 -5.18
C GLU A 180 17.54 -1.82 -5.43
N VAL A 181 17.20 -1.33 -6.62
CA VAL A 181 17.35 0.09 -6.97
C VAL A 181 16.40 0.93 -6.11
N ARG A 182 15.17 0.48 -5.91
CA ARG A 182 14.20 1.16 -5.04
C ARG A 182 14.71 1.24 -3.60
N LYS A 183 15.24 0.13 -3.06
CA LYS A 183 15.84 0.08 -1.72
C LYS A 183 16.99 1.09 -1.61
N MET A 184 17.90 1.09 -2.57
CA MET A 184 19.01 2.05 -2.62
C MET A 184 18.51 3.51 -2.63
N GLN A 185 17.46 3.83 -3.42
CA GLN A 185 16.89 5.17 -3.46
C GLN A 185 16.26 5.58 -2.11
N TYR A 186 15.63 4.63 -1.41
CA TYR A 186 15.11 4.86 -0.07
C TYR A 186 16.21 5.13 0.95
N GLU A 187 17.27 4.34 0.91
CA GLU A 187 18.43 4.50 1.80
C GLU A 187 19.11 5.84 1.58
N GLN A 188 19.37 6.23 0.33
CA GLN A 188 19.95 7.53 -0.01
C GLN A 188 19.12 8.71 0.50
N PHE A 189 17.78 8.63 0.36
CA PHE A 189 16.89 9.67 0.88
C PHE A 189 16.85 9.67 2.41
N THR A 190 16.77 8.50 3.05
CA THR A 190 16.75 8.36 4.51
C THR A 190 18.03 8.83 5.16
N ASN A 191 19.19 8.53 4.54
CA ASN A 191 20.51 8.93 5.01
C ASN A 191 20.86 10.38 4.63
N LYS A 192 19.93 11.11 3.98
CA LYS A 192 20.10 12.50 3.53
C LYS A 192 21.23 12.69 2.49
N GLU A 193 21.62 11.63 1.78
CA GLU A 193 22.54 11.70 0.65
C GLU A 193 21.90 12.41 -0.55
N THR A 194 20.56 12.35 -0.62
CA THR A 194 19.73 13.10 -1.55
C THR A 194 18.81 14.05 -0.78
N LYS A 195 18.64 15.26 -1.31
CA LYS A 195 17.86 16.33 -0.67
C LYS A 195 16.37 16.16 -0.87
N VAL A 196 15.97 15.62 -2.01
CA VAL A 196 14.59 15.54 -2.46
C VAL A 196 14.29 14.14 -3.02
N LEU A 197 13.06 13.72 -2.85
CA LEU A 197 12.50 12.54 -3.48
C LEU A 197 11.59 12.97 -4.64
N VAL A 198 11.76 12.41 -5.84
CA VAL A 198 10.83 12.58 -6.97
C VAL A 198 10.16 11.24 -7.23
N THR A 199 8.83 11.21 -7.14
CA THR A 199 8.11 9.94 -7.11
C THR A 199 6.78 9.99 -7.85
N THR A 200 6.22 8.81 -8.12
CA THR A 200 4.81 8.65 -8.47
C THR A 200 3.97 8.41 -7.20
N ASP A 201 2.67 8.15 -7.38
CA ASP A 201 1.78 7.68 -6.32
C ASP A 201 2.21 6.35 -5.66
N ALA A 202 3.22 5.66 -6.23
CA ALA A 202 3.87 4.50 -5.60
C ALA A 202 4.38 4.79 -4.18
N ILE A 203 4.61 6.07 -3.82
CA ILE A 203 4.95 6.49 -2.46
C ILE A 203 3.78 6.31 -1.48
N GLY A 204 2.54 6.34 -1.97
CA GLY A 204 1.32 6.23 -1.14
C GLY A 204 1.19 4.91 -0.41
N MET A 205 1.84 3.85 -0.88
CA MET A 205 1.76 2.53 -0.27
C MET A 205 3.05 2.21 0.51
N GLY A 206 2.93 2.13 1.81
CA GLY A 206 3.71 1.28 2.71
C GLY A 206 5.08 1.73 3.15
N VAL A 207 5.80 2.62 2.51
CA VAL A 207 7.17 2.91 2.92
C VAL A 207 7.25 4.04 3.94
N ASN A 208 7.95 3.79 5.05
CA ASN A 208 8.12 4.76 6.13
C ASN A 208 9.37 5.64 5.90
N LEU A 209 9.25 6.63 4.99
CA LEU A 209 10.32 7.58 4.68
C LEU A 209 10.22 8.87 5.53
N PRO A 210 11.34 9.56 5.80
CA PRO A 210 11.36 10.82 6.53
C PRO A 210 10.95 12.00 5.63
N ILE A 211 9.69 11.98 5.18
CA ILE A 211 9.15 13.02 4.30
C ILE A 211 8.62 14.17 5.16
N ARG A 212 9.13 15.36 4.94
CA ARG A 212 8.65 16.60 5.56
C ARG A 212 7.43 17.15 4.87
N ARG A 213 7.49 17.21 3.52
CA ARG A 213 6.45 17.82 2.69
C ARG A 213 6.19 17.01 1.42
N ILE A 214 4.92 16.77 1.12
CA ILE A 214 4.44 16.23 -0.16
C ILE A 214 4.09 17.41 -1.08
N ILE A 215 4.56 17.36 -2.32
CA ILE A 215 4.33 18.40 -3.32
C ILE A 215 3.67 17.78 -4.55
N PHE A 216 2.39 18.06 -4.76
CA PHE A 216 1.68 17.63 -5.97
C PHE A 216 2.00 18.57 -7.13
N ILE A 217 2.64 18.04 -8.18
CA ILE A 217 2.87 18.81 -9.41
C ILE A 217 1.63 18.82 -10.28
N ASN A 218 0.86 17.74 -10.27
CA ASN A 218 -0.38 17.57 -11.01
C ASN A 218 -1.45 16.99 -10.07
N ILE A 219 -2.71 17.26 -10.36
CA ILE A 219 -3.88 16.66 -9.68
C ILE A 219 -4.62 15.65 -10.58
N LYS A 220 -4.06 15.36 -11.75
CA LYS A 220 -4.63 14.40 -12.71
C LYS A 220 -3.65 13.27 -12.97
N LYS A 221 -4.19 12.06 -13.10
CA LYS A 221 -3.43 10.84 -13.45
C LYS A 221 -4.18 10.01 -14.49
N PHE A 222 -3.45 9.19 -15.22
CA PHE A 222 -4.00 8.13 -16.05
C PHE A 222 -4.24 6.90 -15.18
N ASP A 223 -5.45 6.35 -15.18
CA ASP A 223 -5.83 5.21 -14.34
C ASP A 223 -5.79 3.86 -15.07
N GLY A 224 -5.35 3.87 -16.32
CA GLY A 224 -5.32 2.71 -17.22
C GLY A 224 -6.35 2.82 -18.34
N GLU A 225 -7.41 3.61 -18.19
CA GLU A 225 -8.48 3.83 -19.14
C GLU A 225 -8.52 5.30 -19.60
N GLU A 226 -8.52 6.24 -18.65
CA GLU A 226 -8.63 7.67 -18.92
C GLU A 226 -7.76 8.54 -18.01
N VAL A 227 -7.63 9.81 -18.35
CA VAL A 227 -6.99 10.83 -17.49
C VAL A 227 -8.04 11.48 -16.63
N ARG A 228 -8.02 11.22 -15.34
CA ARG A 228 -8.96 11.75 -14.35
C ARG A 228 -8.28 12.50 -13.21
N GLU A 229 -9.05 13.25 -12.46
CA GLU A 229 -8.59 13.88 -11.22
C GLU A 229 -8.36 12.84 -10.12
N LEU A 230 -7.49 13.20 -9.16
CA LEU A 230 -7.24 12.37 -8.00
C LEU A 230 -8.50 12.27 -7.12
N THR A 231 -8.75 11.08 -6.61
CA THR A 231 -9.78 10.85 -5.60
C THR A 231 -9.34 11.36 -4.22
N SER A 232 -10.29 11.51 -3.30
CA SER A 232 -10.02 11.84 -1.89
C SER A 232 -9.05 10.84 -1.26
N GLN A 233 -9.31 9.55 -1.47
CA GLN A 233 -8.46 8.47 -0.97
C GLN A 233 -7.02 8.56 -1.49
N GLU A 234 -6.82 8.83 -2.79
CA GLU A 234 -5.48 8.98 -3.38
C GLU A 234 -4.73 10.18 -2.80
N VAL A 235 -5.41 11.32 -2.67
CA VAL A 235 -4.81 12.52 -2.06
C VAL A 235 -4.44 12.26 -0.60
N LYS A 236 -5.33 11.66 0.19
CA LYS A 236 -5.07 11.32 1.60
C LYS A 236 -3.94 10.30 1.75
N GLN A 237 -3.91 9.27 0.93
CA GLN A 237 -2.90 8.22 0.96
C GLN A 237 -1.50 8.78 0.69
N VAL A 238 -1.36 9.61 -0.35
CA VAL A 238 -0.09 10.25 -0.69
C VAL A 238 0.29 11.33 0.33
N SER A 239 -0.63 12.24 0.67
CA SER A 239 -0.40 13.29 1.68
C SER A 239 -0.07 12.71 3.05
N GLY A 240 -0.67 11.56 3.37
CA GLY A 240 -0.43 10.81 4.59
C GLY A 240 1.03 10.40 4.81
N ARG A 241 1.88 10.46 3.81
CA ARG A 241 3.31 10.18 3.92
C ARG A 241 4.13 11.38 4.42
N ALA A 242 3.57 12.59 4.43
CA ALA A 242 4.24 13.74 5.03
C ALA A 242 4.16 13.69 6.56
N GLY A 243 5.21 14.11 7.24
CA GLY A 243 5.30 14.09 8.70
C GLY A 243 5.55 12.69 9.26
N ARG A 244 6.74 12.47 9.77
CA ARG A 244 7.12 11.19 10.39
C ARG A 244 7.27 11.37 11.90
N ILE A 245 6.59 10.53 12.68
CA ILE A 245 6.68 10.52 14.15
C ILE A 245 8.15 10.46 14.58
N GLY A 246 8.52 11.37 15.48
CA GLY A 246 9.88 11.47 16.01
C GLY A 246 10.89 12.21 15.12
N ILE A 247 10.46 12.68 13.91
CA ILE A 247 11.30 13.48 13.02
C ILE A 247 10.64 14.82 12.70
N TYR A 248 9.34 14.83 12.42
CA TYR A 248 8.57 16.02 12.07
C TYR A 248 7.26 16.07 12.87
N ASP A 249 6.97 17.20 13.49
CA ASP A 249 5.74 17.40 14.26
C ASP A 249 4.54 17.78 13.39
N ILE A 250 4.81 18.25 12.17
CA ILE A 250 3.81 18.63 11.17
C ILE A 250 4.22 18.06 9.82
N GLY A 251 3.26 17.47 9.11
CA GLY A 251 3.42 17.12 7.70
C GLY A 251 2.85 18.22 6.80
N TYR A 252 3.63 18.68 5.82
CA TYR A 252 3.20 19.72 4.90
C TYR A 252 2.74 19.12 3.57
N VAL A 253 1.75 19.78 2.96
CA VAL A 253 1.26 19.46 1.63
C VAL A 253 1.26 20.72 0.78
N ALA A 254 1.85 20.66 -0.39
CA ALA A 254 1.92 21.78 -1.33
C ALA A 254 1.49 21.35 -2.73
N SER A 255 1.16 22.31 -3.59
CA SER A 255 0.87 22.06 -5.00
C SER A 255 1.51 23.10 -5.90
N ALA A 256 1.87 22.70 -7.14
CA ALA A 256 2.55 23.56 -8.12
C ALA A 256 1.59 24.41 -8.95
N GLY A 257 0.30 24.15 -8.94
CA GLY A 257 -0.73 24.92 -9.64
C GLY A 257 -1.58 25.72 -8.68
N ASP A 258 -2.63 26.35 -9.19
CA ASP A 258 -3.69 26.96 -8.38
C ASP A 258 -4.68 25.85 -7.97
N THR A 259 -4.15 24.83 -7.28
CA THR A 259 -4.85 23.58 -6.93
C THR A 259 -4.85 23.30 -5.43
N GLN A 260 -4.46 24.29 -4.60
CA GLN A 260 -4.45 24.18 -3.15
C GLN A 260 -5.84 23.90 -2.59
N ASP A 261 -6.87 24.58 -3.10
CA ASP A 261 -8.26 24.38 -2.67
C ASP A 261 -8.77 22.98 -3.05
N PHE A 262 -8.37 22.47 -4.22
CA PHE A 262 -8.64 21.08 -4.59
C PHE A 262 -8.02 20.11 -3.58
N ILE A 263 -6.74 20.28 -3.24
CA ILE A 263 -6.07 19.41 -2.27
C ILE A 263 -6.75 19.49 -0.89
N LYS A 264 -7.09 20.70 -0.42
CA LYS A 264 -7.81 20.89 0.83
C LYS A 264 -9.15 20.19 0.83
N SER A 265 -9.96 20.42 -0.22
CA SER A 265 -11.28 19.78 -0.35
C SER A 265 -11.20 18.26 -0.36
N LYS A 266 -10.18 17.67 -1.02
CA LYS A 266 -9.98 16.23 -1.05
C LYS A 266 -9.50 15.65 0.29
N LEU A 267 -8.69 16.38 1.04
CA LEU A 267 -8.27 15.98 2.39
C LEU A 267 -9.42 16.02 3.40
N GLU A 268 -10.36 16.96 3.26
CA GLU A 268 -11.52 17.13 4.12
C GLU A 268 -12.70 16.22 3.73
N ALA A 269 -12.81 15.85 2.45
CA ALA A 269 -13.89 15.01 1.96
C ALA A 269 -13.86 13.62 2.63
N GLU A 270 -15.03 13.04 2.85
CA GLU A 270 -15.14 11.62 3.21
C GLU A 270 -14.72 10.75 2.00
N ASP A 271 -14.07 9.63 2.28
CA ASP A 271 -13.73 8.67 1.22
C ASP A 271 -15.00 7.92 0.80
N GLU A 272 -15.11 7.65 -0.50
CA GLU A 272 -16.21 6.86 -1.02
C GLU A 272 -16.22 5.48 -0.37
N LYS A 273 -17.37 5.08 0.15
CA LYS A 273 -17.54 3.75 0.77
C LYS A 273 -17.34 2.66 -0.26
N ILE A 274 -16.68 1.61 0.16
CA ILE A 274 -16.53 0.40 -0.64
C ILE A 274 -17.80 -0.44 -0.49
N GLU A 275 -18.55 -0.55 -1.59
CA GLU A 275 -19.82 -1.27 -1.61
C GLU A 275 -19.68 -2.71 -2.15
N LYS A 276 -18.58 -3.01 -2.85
CA LYS A 276 -18.39 -4.30 -3.52
C LYS A 276 -16.99 -4.84 -3.29
N ALA A 277 -16.92 -6.13 -2.98
CA ALA A 277 -15.68 -6.90 -2.98
C ALA A 277 -15.53 -7.65 -4.30
N VAL A 278 -14.31 -7.69 -4.82
CA VAL A 278 -14.00 -8.49 -6.03
C VAL A 278 -13.76 -9.93 -5.59
N ILE A 279 -14.62 -10.83 -6.05
CA ILE A 279 -14.53 -12.27 -5.78
C ILE A 279 -14.10 -12.99 -7.07
N GLY A 280 -13.36 -14.06 -6.92
CA GLY A 280 -12.94 -14.92 -8.03
C GLY A 280 -13.25 -16.38 -7.78
N PRO A 281 -13.17 -17.24 -8.80
CA PRO A 281 -13.43 -18.65 -8.68
C PRO A 281 -12.49 -19.31 -7.69
N SER A 282 -13.02 -20.16 -6.82
CA SER A 282 -12.23 -20.90 -5.84
C SER A 282 -11.28 -21.89 -6.51
N ASP A 283 -10.14 -22.15 -5.86
CA ASP A 283 -9.19 -23.19 -6.30
C ASP A 283 -9.87 -24.57 -6.47
N ALA A 284 -10.89 -24.85 -5.67
CA ALA A 284 -11.64 -26.12 -5.75
C ALA A 284 -12.35 -26.26 -7.10
N ILE A 285 -13.03 -25.21 -7.55
CA ILE A 285 -13.71 -25.19 -8.87
C ILE A 285 -12.70 -25.27 -10.00
N LEU A 286 -11.60 -24.51 -9.92
CA LEU A 286 -10.57 -24.52 -10.96
C LEU A 286 -9.89 -25.87 -11.10
N LYS A 287 -9.80 -26.66 -10.04
CA LYS A 287 -9.15 -27.99 -10.01
C LYS A 287 -10.05 -29.14 -10.47
N ILE A 288 -11.32 -28.92 -10.82
CA ILE A 288 -12.21 -29.95 -11.37
C ILE A 288 -11.66 -30.39 -12.74
N LYS A 289 -11.03 -31.56 -12.82
CA LYS A 289 -10.39 -32.04 -14.04
C LYS A 289 -11.38 -32.44 -15.16
N SER A 290 -12.58 -32.83 -14.77
CA SER A 290 -13.63 -33.31 -15.69
C SER A 290 -14.37 -32.21 -16.44
N LEU A 291 -14.20 -30.93 -16.09
CA LEU A 291 -14.88 -29.81 -16.72
C LEU A 291 -13.90 -28.90 -17.46
N PRO A 292 -14.24 -28.44 -18.68
CA PRO A 292 -13.49 -27.38 -19.35
C PRO A 292 -13.65 -26.04 -18.63
N LEU A 293 -12.75 -25.09 -18.90
CA LEU A 293 -12.68 -23.82 -18.14
C LEU A 293 -13.99 -23.00 -18.21
N ASN A 294 -14.61 -22.92 -19.38
CA ASN A 294 -15.88 -22.20 -19.56
C ASN A 294 -17.02 -22.78 -18.71
N GLU A 295 -17.09 -24.10 -18.56
CA GLU A 295 -18.09 -24.74 -17.70
C GLU A 295 -17.79 -24.54 -16.22
N LYS A 296 -16.50 -24.54 -15.82
CA LYS A 296 -16.09 -24.19 -14.46
C LYS A 296 -16.49 -22.78 -14.08
N LEU A 297 -16.26 -21.81 -14.99
CA LEU A 297 -16.63 -20.43 -14.77
C LEU A 297 -18.15 -20.22 -14.75
N ALA A 298 -18.91 -20.92 -15.61
CA ALA A 298 -20.37 -20.91 -15.58
C ALA A 298 -20.91 -21.47 -14.26
N LEU A 299 -20.35 -22.60 -13.79
CA LEU A 299 -20.73 -23.20 -12.51
C LEU A 299 -20.43 -22.29 -11.32
N TRP A 300 -19.34 -21.52 -11.40
CA TRP A 300 -19.04 -20.52 -10.38
C TRP A 300 -20.02 -19.35 -10.41
N GLY A 301 -20.30 -18.78 -11.57
CA GLY A 301 -21.23 -17.65 -11.74
C GLY A 301 -22.66 -17.95 -11.32
N THR A 302 -23.13 -19.20 -11.44
CA THR A 302 -24.49 -19.60 -10.99
C THR A 302 -24.66 -19.69 -9.46
N ARG A 303 -23.61 -19.56 -8.67
CA ARG A 303 -23.65 -19.59 -7.19
C ARG A 303 -23.71 -18.21 -6.55
N GLU A 304 -23.64 -17.15 -7.35
CA GLU A 304 -23.65 -15.76 -6.87
C GLU A 304 -25.01 -15.07 -7.02
N GLU A 305 -26.03 -15.78 -7.46
CA GLU A 305 -27.44 -15.41 -7.40
C GLU A 305 -28.07 -16.07 -6.15
#